data_afd06f894be31e39f34a62df7f1c4897
#
_entry.id   afd06f894be31e39f34a62df7f1c4897
#
_cell.length_a   1.000
_cell.length_b   1.000
_cell.length_c   1.000
_cell.angle_alpha   90.00
_cell.angle_beta   90.00
_cell.angle_gamma   90.00
#
_symmetry.space_group_name_H-M   'P 1'
#
loop_
_entity.id
_entity.type
_entity.pdbx_description
1 polymer ?
#
loop_
_entity_poly.entity_id
_entity_poly.type
_entity_poly.pdbx_seq_one_letter_code
_entity_poly.pdbx_strand_id
1 'polypeptide(L)'
;MSRQLFSLNQDLMQLRSEGYSVHRHGGYLVMKDVPYRNVEGQICRGAFASALRLNGDTTLKPDDHTILFVGEPPYAADGQPIQVHSSVNEQIADGLVATLKFSRRPPDGYRDYYHQMTVYASMFAAPAEALDPEVNPRVFRTPDADEDNVFNYVDTATSRAGIGMLVDRLRNERVAIIGLGGTGSYLLDLVAKNPVADIRLFDRDLMETHNAFRTPGAISIDCLRELPTKVEYLRSIYSNMHRAIIAHPVELNCTNVHLLDGVTFAFICIDNGAAKKVIIEKLEQIGASFIDCGMGVNLVDGKLTGIVRTTTSTPDRREHTEQGRISFAGGGADDVYSSNIQIAELNAMNAVTAVVRWKKYRGIYHDAIGEMHSLFTIEMNEIVNANTNVVEGEE
;
A
#
# COMPACT_ATOMS: atom_id res chain seq x y z
N MET A 1 -5.71 -17.27 -1.37
CA MET A 1 -7.18 -17.43 -1.41
C MET A 1 -7.93 -16.61 -0.35
N SER A 2 -7.49 -16.49 0.89
CA SER A 2 -8.18 -15.69 1.93
C SER A 2 -8.11 -14.17 1.65
N ARG A 3 -6.99 -13.68 1.17
CA ARG A 3 -6.72 -12.27 0.88
C ARG A 3 -7.59 -11.68 -0.22
N GLN A 4 -7.73 -12.42 -1.31
CA GLN A 4 -8.55 -12.04 -2.46
C GLN A 4 -10.02 -11.87 -2.05
N LEU A 5 -10.51 -12.71 -1.14
CA LEU A 5 -11.87 -12.65 -0.63
C LEU A 5 -12.18 -11.32 0.07
N PHE A 6 -11.31 -10.85 0.97
CA PHE A 6 -11.56 -9.60 1.71
C PHE A 6 -11.43 -8.35 0.84
N SER A 7 -10.58 -8.37 -0.17
CA SER A 7 -10.39 -7.24 -1.07
C SER A 7 -11.44 -7.11 -2.17
N LEU A 8 -12.07 -8.23 -2.54
CA LEU A 8 -13.11 -8.27 -3.59
C LEU A 8 -14.53 -8.03 -3.05
N ASN A 9 -14.72 -8.07 -1.72
CA ASN A 9 -16.04 -7.98 -1.11
C ASN A 9 -16.15 -6.76 -0.20
N GLN A 10 -16.99 -5.82 -0.60
CA GLN A 10 -17.16 -4.52 0.08
C GLN A 10 -17.58 -4.67 1.54
N ASP A 11 -18.47 -5.60 1.86
CA ASP A 11 -18.96 -5.90 3.19
C ASP A 11 -17.84 -6.40 4.12
N LEU A 12 -17.00 -7.32 3.65
CA LEU A 12 -15.86 -7.84 4.40
C LEU A 12 -14.75 -6.80 4.55
N MET A 13 -14.49 -6.04 3.50
CA MET A 13 -13.52 -4.95 3.51
C MET A 13 -13.94 -3.87 4.51
N GLN A 14 -15.22 -3.50 4.55
CA GLN A 14 -15.74 -2.50 5.48
C GLN A 14 -15.56 -2.94 6.94
N LEU A 15 -15.82 -4.20 7.28
CA LEU A 15 -15.58 -4.74 8.62
C LEU A 15 -14.13 -4.53 9.06
N ARG A 16 -13.17 -4.90 8.22
CA ARG A 16 -11.73 -4.72 8.51
C ARG A 16 -11.37 -3.25 8.64
N SER A 17 -11.87 -2.43 7.75
CA SER A 17 -11.57 -1.00 7.70
C SER A 17 -12.09 -0.23 8.90
N GLU A 18 -13.20 -0.67 9.48
CA GLU A 18 -13.75 -0.12 10.72
C GLU A 18 -13.06 -0.67 11.98
N GLY A 19 -12.03 -1.52 11.81
CA GLY A 19 -11.21 -2.01 12.91
C GLY A 19 -11.67 -3.31 13.55
N TYR A 20 -12.65 -4.02 12.97
CA TYR A 20 -13.04 -5.34 13.45
C TYR A 20 -12.01 -6.41 13.08
N SER A 21 -11.70 -7.30 14.02
CA SER A 21 -10.79 -8.43 13.80
C SER A 21 -11.51 -9.57 13.10
N VAL A 22 -11.60 -9.53 11.76
CA VAL A 22 -12.32 -10.53 10.96
C VAL A 22 -11.41 -11.40 10.11
N HIS A 23 -11.67 -12.70 10.14
CA HIS A 23 -10.86 -13.74 9.49
C HIS A 23 -11.76 -14.76 8.79
N ARG A 24 -11.24 -15.44 7.77
CA ARG A 24 -11.85 -16.63 7.20
C ARG A 24 -11.20 -17.88 7.77
N HIS A 25 -12.01 -18.76 8.33
CA HIS A 25 -11.59 -20.08 8.73
C HIS A 25 -12.50 -21.12 8.06
N GLY A 26 -11.95 -21.86 7.10
CA GLY A 26 -12.74 -22.82 6.32
C GLY A 26 -13.96 -22.19 5.65
N GLY A 27 -15.15 -22.66 6.02
CA GLY A 27 -16.43 -22.14 5.55
C GLY A 27 -17.05 -21.04 6.44
N TYR A 28 -16.28 -20.46 7.36
CA TYR A 28 -16.79 -19.46 8.31
C TYR A 28 -16.09 -18.10 8.14
N LEU A 29 -16.89 -17.04 8.32
CA LEU A 29 -16.40 -15.70 8.64
C LEU A 29 -16.39 -15.56 10.16
N VAL A 30 -15.22 -15.31 10.74
CA VAL A 30 -15.01 -15.26 12.20
C VAL A 30 -14.62 -13.84 12.61
N MET A 31 -15.31 -13.28 13.60
CA MET A 31 -14.92 -12.04 14.28
C MET A 31 -14.36 -12.40 15.65
N LYS A 32 -13.13 -11.96 15.92
CA LYS A 32 -12.40 -12.18 17.18
C LYS A 32 -12.37 -10.92 18.04
N ASP A 33 -11.93 -11.07 19.29
CA ASP A 33 -11.72 -9.98 20.25
C ASP A 33 -12.97 -9.15 20.57
N VAL A 34 -14.16 -9.75 20.45
CA VAL A 34 -15.43 -9.09 20.76
C VAL A 34 -15.62 -9.06 22.28
N PRO A 35 -15.72 -7.86 22.89
CA PRO A 35 -15.94 -7.76 24.32
C PRO A 35 -17.37 -8.19 24.66
N TYR A 36 -17.54 -8.85 25.81
CA TYR A 36 -18.82 -9.19 26.37
C TYR A 36 -18.75 -9.22 27.90
N ARG A 37 -19.91 -9.15 28.55
CA ARG A 37 -20.03 -9.29 30.01
C ARG A 37 -20.35 -10.74 30.35
N ASN A 38 -19.60 -11.36 31.31
CA ASN A 38 -19.87 -12.69 31.81
C ASN A 38 -20.84 -12.68 33.02
N VAL A 39 -21.13 -13.86 33.59
CA VAL A 39 -22.02 -14.01 34.73
C VAL A 39 -21.57 -13.27 35.99
N GLU A 40 -20.26 -13.13 36.19
CA GLU A 40 -19.64 -12.42 37.32
C GLU A 40 -19.67 -10.89 37.13
N GLY A 41 -20.15 -10.41 35.99
CA GLY A 41 -20.14 -9.01 35.64
C GLY A 41 -18.81 -8.50 35.13
N GLN A 42 -17.86 -9.36 34.81
CA GLN A 42 -16.54 -9.03 34.29
C GLN A 42 -16.59 -8.87 32.77
N ILE A 43 -15.71 -8.01 32.25
CA ILE A 43 -15.51 -7.86 30.82
C ILE A 43 -14.57 -8.95 30.31
N CYS A 44 -15.08 -9.80 29.45
CA CYS A 44 -14.34 -10.85 28.75
C CYS A 44 -14.26 -10.53 27.26
N ARG A 45 -13.37 -11.22 26.55
CA ARG A 45 -13.31 -11.19 25.09
C ARG A 45 -13.56 -12.57 24.52
N GLY A 46 -14.42 -12.62 23.51
CA GLY A 46 -14.80 -13.85 22.81
C GLY A 46 -14.66 -13.70 21.30
N ALA A 47 -15.13 -14.72 20.59
CA ALA A 47 -15.24 -14.70 19.14
C ALA A 47 -16.62 -15.24 18.72
N PHE A 48 -17.03 -14.87 17.50
CA PHE A 48 -18.20 -15.51 16.91
C PHE A 48 -18.00 -15.73 15.40
N ALA A 49 -18.71 -16.72 14.86
CA ALA A 49 -18.58 -17.13 13.47
C ALA A 49 -19.95 -17.21 12.78
N SER A 50 -19.99 -16.75 11.56
CA SER A 50 -21.10 -16.92 10.63
C SER A 50 -20.69 -17.83 9.47
N ALA A 51 -21.58 -18.71 9.02
CA ALA A 51 -21.36 -19.50 7.83
C ALA A 51 -21.18 -18.58 6.63
N LEU A 52 -20.07 -18.73 5.90
CA LEU A 52 -19.69 -17.88 4.79
C LEU A 52 -20.12 -18.48 3.46
N ARG A 53 -21.04 -17.82 2.78
CA ARG A 53 -21.53 -18.22 1.46
C ARG A 53 -20.80 -17.43 0.38
N LEU A 54 -20.27 -18.16 -0.57
CA LEU A 54 -19.52 -17.58 -1.70
C LEU A 54 -20.05 -18.09 -3.03
N ASN A 55 -19.98 -17.24 -4.04
CA ASN A 55 -20.04 -17.63 -5.44
C ASN A 55 -18.68 -17.30 -6.06
N GLY A 56 -17.82 -18.31 -6.20
CA GLY A 56 -16.40 -18.08 -6.49
C GLY A 56 -15.72 -17.36 -5.33
N ASP A 57 -15.30 -16.13 -5.56
CA ASP A 57 -14.65 -15.23 -4.60
C ASP A 57 -15.54 -14.05 -4.13
N THR A 58 -16.81 -14.04 -4.54
CA THR A 58 -17.79 -13.00 -4.18
C THR A 58 -18.70 -13.49 -3.07
N THR A 59 -18.90 -12.68 -2.02
CA THR A 59 -19.86 -12.96 -0.95
C THR A 59 -21.29 -12.92 -1.46
N LEU A 60 -22.07 -13.94 -1.06
CA LEU A 60 -23.52 -13.91 -1.22
C LEU A 60 -24.16 -13.40 0.08
N LYS A 61 -25.41 -12.94 -0.02
CA LYS A 61 -26.19 -12.55 1.16
C LYS A 61 -26.24 -13.71 2.17
N PRO A 62 -26.03 -13.47 3.48
CA PRO A 62 -26.24 -14.49 4.51
C PRO A 62 -27.68 -15.03 4.45
N ASP A 63 -27.84 -16.34 4.37
CA ASP A 63 -29.14 -17.02 4.44
C ASP A 63 -29.45 -17.52 5.85
N ASP A 64 -28.41 -17.83 6.62
CA ASP A 64 -28.52 -18.16 8.03
C ASP A 64 -28.40 -16.89 8.89
N HIS A 65 -29.39 -16.66 9.74
CA HIS A 65 -29.43 -15.56 10.70
C HIS A 65 -28.79 -15.91 12.02
N THR A 66 -28.23 -17.09 12.16
CA THR A 66 -27.56 -17.54 13.38
C THR A 66 -26.07 -17.33 13.34
N ILE A 67 -25.44 -17.29 14.52
CA ILE A 67 -24.00 -17.32 14.68
C ILE A 67 -23.58 -18.32 15.73
N LEU A 68 -22.36 -18.84 15.60
CA LEU A 68 -21.65 -19.66 16.56
C LEU A 68 -20.81 -18.76 17.46
N PHE A 69 -20.86 -18.95 18.78
CA PHE A 69 -20.13 -18.12 19.74
C PHE A 69 -19.11 -18.96 20.52
N VAL A 70 -17.94 -18.39 20.68
CA VAL A 70 -16.78 -18.91 21.42
C VAL A 70 -16.53 -18.03 22.62
N GLY A 71 -16.75 -18.54 23.79
CA GLY A 71 -16.62 -17.83 25.06
C GLY A 71 -17.56 -18.37 26.11
N GLU A 72 -17.55 -17.79 27.30
CA GLU A 72 -18.52 -18.03 28.33
C GLU A 72 -19.87 -17.43 27.95
N PRO A 73 -20.97 -17.87 28.55
CA PRO A 73 -22.29 -17.29 28.30
C PRO A 73 -22.29 -15.75 28.53
N PRO A 74 -22.71 -14.97 27.53
CA PRO A 74 -22.76 -13.50 27.64
C PRO A 74 -24.03 -13.05 28.38
N TYR A 75 -23.91 -11.96 29.14
CA TYR A 75 -24.96 -11.34 29.95
C TYR A 75 -25.26 -9.89 29.50
N ALA A 76 -26.53 -9.53 29.55
CA ALA A 76 -27.00 -8.19 29.28
C ALA A 76 -26.66 -7.20 30.42
N ALA A 77 -26.87 -5.91 30.20
CA ALA A 77 -26.55 -4.86 31.17
C ALA A 77 -27.37 -4.99 32.48
N ASP A 78 -28.58 -5.53 32.39
CA ASP A 78 -29.47 -5.81 33.55
C ASP A 78 -29.07 -7.06 34.32
N GLY A 79 -28.01 -7.76 33.93
CA GLY A 79 -27.54 -8.98 34.56
C GLY A 79 -28.31 -10.25 34.17
N GLN A 80 -29.19 -10.19 33.17
CA GLN A 80 -29.83 -11.35 32.62
C GLN A 80 -28.96 -12.00 31.53
N PRO A 81 -28.99 -13.35 31.37
CA PRO A 81 -28.26 -13.98 30.28
C PRO A 81 -28.83 -13.53 28.92
N ILE A 82 -27.98 -13.26 27.95
CA ILE A 82 -28.40 -13.04 26.57
C ILE A 82 -28.97 -14.38 26.06
N GLN A 83 -30.16 -14.35 25.48
CA GLN A 83 -30.89 -15.52 25.08
C GLN A 83 -30.10 -16.38 24.06
N VAL A 84 -29.70 -17.58 24.49
CA VAL A 84 -29.03 -18.58 23.66
C VAL A 84 -30.08 -19.36 22.87
N HIS A 85 -29.81 -19.56 21.56
CA HIS A 85 -30.67 -20.42 20.73
C HIS A 85 -30.48 -21.90 21.05
N SER A 86 -29.21 -22.33 21.12
CA SER A 86 -28.86 -23.72 21.50
C SER A 86 -27.40 -23.82 21.97
N SER A 87 -27.12 -24.81 22.80
CA SER A 87 -25.74 -25.25 23.05
C SER A 87 -25.25 -26.07 21.87
N VAL A 88 -24.00 -25.92 21.53
CA VAL A 88 -23.33 -26.63 20.44
C VAL A 88 -21.92 -27.07 20.86
N ASN A 89 -21.29 -27.90 20.07
CA ASN A 89 -19.88 -28.23 20.20
C ASN A 89 -19.31 -28.32 18.79
N GLU A 90 -19.01 -27.16 18.19
CA GLU A 90 -18.63 -27.07 16.80
C GLU A 90 -17.24 -26.47 16.65
N GLN A 91 -16.33 -27.21 16.03
CA GLN A 91 -14.98 -26.77 15.78
C GLN A 91 -14.96 -25.89 14.52
N ILE A 92 -14.65 -24.61 14.71
CA ILE A 92 -14.54 -23.60 13.64
C ILE A 92 -13.13 -23.62 13.01
N ALA A 93 -12.10 -23.74 13.87
CA ALA A 93 -10.70 -23.82 13.50
C ALA A 93 -9.89 -24.48 14.63
N ASP A 94 -8.60 -24.74 14.42
CA ASP A 94 -7.72 -25.25 15.45
C ASP A 94 -7.71 -24.32 16.66
N GLY A 95 -8.07 -24.87 17.83
CA GLY A 95 -8.17 -24.10 19.07
C GLY A 95 -9.40 -23.17 19.17
N LEU A 96 -10.33 -23.19 18.21
CA LEU A 96 -11.52 -22.35 18.20
C LEU A 96 -12.80 -23.23 18.15
N VAL A 97 -13.36 -23.53 19.31
CA VAL A 97 -14.56 -24.35 19.44
C VAL A 97 -15.72 -23.48 19.93
N ALA A 98 -16.80 -23.46 19.17
CA ALA A 98 -18.04 -22.79 19.58
C ALA A 98 -18.83 -23.68 20.53
N THR A 99 -19.31 -23.09 21.61
CA THR A 99 -20.13 -23.76 22.63
C THR A 99 -21.58 -23.29 22.63
N LEU A 100 -21.86 -22.15 22.06
CA LEU A 100 -23.18 -21.52 22.03
C LEU A 100 -23.53 -21.07 20.60
N LYS A 101 -24.83 -21.15 20.31
CA LYS A 101 -25.42 -20.63 19.06
C LYS A 101 -26.46 -19.58 19.39
N PHE A 102 -26.38 -18.44 18.75
CA PHE A 102 -27.34 -17.34 18.89
C PHE A 102 -28.13 -17.15 17.61
N SER A 103 -29.36 -16.67 17.76
CA SER A 103 -30.27 -16.42 16.66
C SER A 103 -30.89 -15.04 16.80
N ARG A 104 -30.60 -14.17 15.83
CA ARG A 104 -31.24 -12.87 15.71
C ARG A 104 -31.58 -12.60 14.25
N ARG A 105 -32.86 -12.47 13.96
CA ARG A 105 -33.36 -12.27 12.61
C ARG A 105 -33.99 -10.88 12.49
N PRO A 106 -33.36 -9.91 11.79
CA PRO A 106 -34.01 -8.66 11.41
C PRO A 106 -35.25 -8.94 10.52
N PRO A 107 -36.27 -8.06 10.51
CA PRO A 107 -37.51 -8.27 9.73
C PRO A 107 -37.24 -8.59 8.25
N ASP A 108 -36.29 -7.87 7.62
CA ASP A 108 -35.93 -8.03 6.21
C ASP A 108 -34.72 -8.98 6.01
N GLY A 109 -34.28 -9.66 7.05
CA GLY A 109 -33.04 -10.44 7.08
C GLY A 109 -31.79 -9.54 7.05
N TYR A 110 -30.63 -10.16 6.96
CA TYR A 110 -29.36 -9.43 6.81
C TYR A 110 -29.13 -9.01 5.36
N ARG A 111 -28.66 -7.80 5.13
CA ARG A 111 -28.33 -7.30 3.79
C ARG A 111 -27.08 -7.97 3.23
N ASP A 112 -26.05 -8.09 4.07
CA ASP A 112 -24.70 -8.56 3.78
C ASP A 112 -24.02 -9.01 5.08
N TYR A 113 -22.77 -9.49 5.01
CA TYR A 113 -22.01 -9.89 6.18
C TYR A 113 -21.61 -8.72 7.07
N TYR A 114 -21.41 -7.52 6.53
CA TYR A 114 -21.17 -6.34 7.35
C TYR A 114 -22.36 -6.10 8.30
N HIS A 115 -23.58 -6.11 7.79
CA HIS A 115 -24.78 -5.92 8.59
C HIS A 115 -24.95 -7.05 9.65
N GLN A 116 -24.73 -8.30 9.28
CA GLN A 116 -24.86 -9.41 10.22
C GLN A 116 -23.82 -9.31 11.36
N MET A 117 -22.56 -9.17 10.99
CA MET A 117 -21.46 -9.17 11.96
C MET A 117 -21.52 -7.98 12.91
N THR A 118 -21.87 -6.78 12.42
CA THR A 118 -21.98 -5.59 13.26
C THR A 118 -23.17 -5.63 14.21
N VAL A 119 -24.31 -6.20 13.80
CA VAL A 119 -25.47 -6.39 14.68
C VAL A 119 -25.12 -7.32 15.85
N TYR A 120 -24.43 -8.43 15.59
CA TYR A 120 -24.00 -9.33 16.66
C TYR A 120 -22.87 -8.74 17.51
N ALA A 121 -21.90 -8.07 16.91
CA ALA A 121 -20.84 -7.38 17.64
C ALA A 121 -21.41 -6.36 18.64
N SER A 122 -22.37 -5.54 18.19
CA SER A 122 -23.04 -4.56 19.06
C SER A 122 -23.88 -5.25 20.18
N MET A 123 -24.54 -6.37 19.87
CA MET A 123 -25.34 -7.09 20.85
C MET A 123 -24.49 -7.62 22.02
N PHE A 124 -23.27 -8.12 21.73
CA PHE A 124 -22.37 -8.60 22.76
C PHE A 124 -21.58 -7.49 23.44
N ALA A 125 -21.15 -6.46 22.69
CA ALA A 125 -20.29 -5.40 23.19
C ALA A 125 -21.04 -4.39 24.06
N ALA A 126 -22.28 -4.05 23.75
CA ALA A 126 -23.03 -3.00 24.47
C ALA A 126 -23.09 -3.20 26.01
N PRO A 127 -23.28 -4.42 26.56
CA PRO A 127 -23.21 -4.61 28.01
C PRO A 127 -21.82 -4.40 28.61
N ALA A 128 -20.75 -4.68 27.85
CA ALA A 128 -19.38 -4.43 28.28
C ALA A 128 -18.99 -2.95 28.18
N GLU A 129 -19.40 -2.27 27.11
CA GLU A 129 -19.24 -0.82 26.90
C GLU A 129 -19.97 0.00 27.97
N ALA A 130 -21.08 -0.50 28.49
CA ALA A 130 -21.81 0.13 29.60
C ALA A 130 -21.02 0.07 30.92
N LEU A 131 -20.13 -0.90 31.10
CA LEU A 131 -19.26 -1.03 32.27
C LEU A 131 -17.97 -0.21 32.11
N ASP A 132 -17.41 -0.19 30.90
CA ASP A 132 -16.19 0.56 30.56
C ASP A 132 -16.33 1.12 29.13
N PRO A 133 -16.53 2.43 28.98
CA PRO A 133 -16.69 3.08 27.67
C PRO A 133 -15.47 3.00 26.74
N GLU A 134 -14.28 2.70 27.27
CA GLU A 134 -13.05 2.52 26.47
C GLU A 134 -13.02 1.15 25.77
N VAL A 135 -13.87 0.22 26.19
CA VAL A 135 -13.94 -1.14 25.63
C VAL A 135 -14.92 -1.15 24.47
N ASN A 136 -14.43 -1.56 23.30
CA ASN A 136 -15.28 -1.74 22.11
C ASN A 136 -14.77 -2.89 21.23
N PRO A 137 -15.57 -3.39 20.28
CA PRO A 137 -15.21 -4.51 19.41
C PRO A 137 -14.24 -4.11 18.26
N ARG A 138 -13.97 -2.82 18.09
CA ARG A 138 -13.05 -2.30 17.08
C ARG A 138 -11.66 -2.22 17.67
N VAL A 139 -10.90 -3.28 17.53
CA VAL A 139 -9.58 -3.40 18.16
C VAL A 139 -8.46 -2.77 17.34
N PHE A 140 -8.73 -2.40 16.08
CA PHE A 140 -7.75 -1.85 15.13
C PHE A 140 -6.40 -2.62 15.11
N ARG A 141 -6.43 -3.87 15.55
CA ARG A 141 -5.26 -4.75 15.44
C ARG A 141 -5.10 -5.17 14.00
N THR A 142 -3.87 -5.19 13.57
CA THR A 142 -3.51 -5.94 12.37
C THR A 142 -3.91 -7.39 12.63
N PRO A 143 -4.68 -8.06 11.76
CA PRO A 143 -4.97 -9.47 11.92
C PRO A 143 -3.66 -10.22 12.17
N ASP A 144 -3.59 -11.04 13.23
CA ASP A 144 -2.43 -11.87 13.51
C ASP A 144 -2.06 -12.59 12.20
N ALA A 145 -0.85 -12.31 11.71
CA ALA A 145 -0.25 -12.93 10.55
C ALA A 145 -1.26 -13.35 9.45
N ASP A 146 -2.01 -12.41 8.89
CA ASP A 146 -2.27 -12.48 7.46
C ASP A 146 -0.87 -12.39 6.86
N GLU A 147 -0.25 -13.54 6.56
CA GLU A 147 1.06 -13.66 5.90
C GLU A 147 1.13 -12.78 4.65
N ASP A 148 -0.01 -12.30 4.24
CA ASP A 148 -0.26 -11.49 3.07
C ASP A 148 -0.41 -9.97 3.31
N ASN A 149 -0.48 -9.45 4.54
CA ASN A 149 -0.53 -8.01 4.76
C ASN A 149 0.88 -7.42 4.78
N VAL A 150 1.16 -6.56 3.81
CA VAL A 150 2.47 -5.89 3.69
C VAL A 150 2.67 -4.77 4.71
N PHE A 151 1.62 -4.31 5.40
CA PHE A 151 1.72 -3.25 6.40
C PHE A 151 1.82 -3.81 7.82
N ASN A 152 2.52 -3.08 8.69
CA ASN A 152 2.61 -3.35 10.13
C ASN A 152 1.37 -2.88 10.89
N TYR A 153 0.58 -1.98 10.31
CA TYR A 153 -0.67 -1.45 10.86
C TYR A 153 -1.68 -1.17 9.74
N VAL A 154 -2.94 -1.03 10.12
CA VAL A 154 -4.05 -0.91 9.17
C VAL A 154 -4.08 0.47 8.50
N ASP A 155 -4.21 0.50 7.18
CA ASP A 155 -4.51 1.72 6.43
C ASP A 155 -5.98 2.12 6.61
N THR A 156 -6.24 2.95 7.61
CA THR A 156 -7.59 3.49 7.87
C THR A 156 -7.94 4.68 6.96
N ALA A 157 -6.97 5.29 6.28
CA ALA A 157 -7.22 6.43 5.38
C ALA A 157 -7.92 5.96 4.10
N THR A 158 -7.40 4.91 3.46
CA THR A 158 -8.01 4.27 2.29
C THR A 158 -9.44 3.79 2.57
N SER A 159 -9.64 3.20 3.76
CA SER A 159 -10.96 2.70 4.17
C SER A 159 -11.97 3.82 4.39
N ARG A 160 -11.59 4.89 5.11
CA ARG A 160 -12.44 6.06 5.32
C ARG A 160 -12.86 6.74 4.03
N ALA A 161 -11.98 6.72 3.02
CA ALA A 161 -12.25 7.27 1.70
C ALA A 161 -13.07 6.32 0.79
N GLY A 162 -13.27 5.06 1.18
CA GLY A 162 -14.00 4.06 0.37
C GLY A 162 -13.28 3.66 -0.92
N ILE A 163 -11.95 3.83 -1.00
CA ILE A 163 -11.15 3.60 -2.21
C ILE A 163 -10.34 2.30 -2.19
N GLY A 164 -10.61 1.40 -1.25
CA GLY A 164 -9.87 0.16 -1.05
C GLY A 164 -9.72 -0.67 -2.32
N MET A 165 -10.79 -0.87 -3.08
CA MET A 165 -10.77 -1.62 -4.34
C MET A 165 -9.85 -1.00 -5.42
N LEU A 166 -9.73 0.34 -5.42
CA LEU A 166 -8.82 1.02 -6.34
C LEU A 166 -7.37 0.81 -5.95
N VAL A 167 -7.06 0.97 -4.66
CA VAL A 167 -5.71 0.81 -4.11
C VAL A 167 -5.25 -0.65 -4.17
N ASP A 168 -6.17 -1.62 -4.05
CA ASP A 168 -5.90 -3.05 -4.17
C ASP A 168 -5.35 -3.47 -5.54
N ARG A 169 -5.52 -2.68 -6.59
CA ARG A 169 -4.90 -2.91 -7.89
C ARG A 169 -3.37 -2.95 -7.82
N LEU A 170 -2.79 -2.35 -6.79
CA LEU A 170 -1.34 -2.31 -6.57
C LEU A 170 -0.81 -3.53 -5.79
N ARG A 171 -1.65 -4.41 -5.25
CA ARG A 171 -1.23 -5.51 -4.37
C ARG A 171 -0.26 -6.51 -5.01
N ASN A 172 -0.34 -6.70 -6.31
CA ASN A 172 0.53 -7.61 -7.03
C ASN A 172 1.77 -6.92 -7.62
N GLU A 173 1.90 -5.60 -7.42
CA GLU A 173 3.05 -4.85 -7.90
C GLU A 173 4.29 -5.21 -7.10
N ARG A 174 5.37 -5.48 -7.82
CA ARG A 174 6.73 -5.60 -7.31
C ARG A 174 7.53 -4.43 -7.85
N VAL A 175 7.76 -3.46 -6.98
CA VAL A 175 8.29 -2.16 -7.40
C VAL A 175 9.79 -2.10 -7.16
N ALA A 176 10.56 -1.71 -8.17
CA ALA A 176 11.97 -1.35 -8.01
C ALA A 176 12.14 0.17 -7.98
N ILE A 177 12.93 0.68 -7.05
CA ILE A 177 13.38 2.08 -7.00
C ILE A 177 14.90 2.08 -7.17
N ILE A 178 15.37 2.62 -8.28
CA ILE A 178 16.77 2.57 -8.71
C ILE A 178 17.37 3.96 -8.62
N GLY A 179 18.29 4.14 -7.68
CA GLY A 179 18.80 5.43 -7.24
C GLY A 179 17.97 6.01 -6.08
N LEU A 180 18.55 6.07 -4.88
CA LEU A 180 17.92 6.57 -3.64
C LEU A 180 18.49 7.95 -3.25
N GLY A 181 18.74 8.81 -4.25
CA GLY A 181 19.03 10.23 -4.05
C GLY A 181 17.78 11.01 -3.61
N GLY A 182 17.70 12.29 -3.95
CA GLY A 182 16.53 13.11 -3.60
C GLY A 182 15.22 12.54 -4.12
N THR A 183 15.05 12.41 -5.44
CA THR A 183 13.80 11.90 -6.05
C THR A 183 13.45 10.47 -5.59
N GLY A 184 14.44 9.56 -5.60
CA GLY A 184 14.17 8.16 -5.23
C GLY A 184 13.77 7.97 -3.79
N SER A 185 14.27 8.78 -2.87
CA SER A 185 13.85 8.73 -1.45
C SER A 185 12.42 9.22 -1.25
N TYR A 186 11.97 10.27 -1.95
CA TYR A 186 10.56 10.69 -1.96
C TYR A 186 9.66 9.68 -2.65
N LEU A 187 10.14 9.00 -3.70
CA LEU A 187 9.40 7.88 -4.31
C LEU A 187 9.16 6.76 -3.29
N LEU A 188 10.18 6.39 -2.52
CA LEU A 188 10.01 5.39 -1.47
C LEU A 188 8.97 5.83 -0.43
N ASP A 189 9.02 7.09 0.02
CA ASP A 189 8.03 7.64 0.95
C ASP A 189 6.59 7.49 0.44
N LEU A 190 6.38 7.75 -0.83
CA LEU A 190 5.06 7.66 -1.45
C LEU A 190 4.64 6.22 -1.77
N VAL A 191 5.56 5.39 -2.27
CA VAL A 191 5.28 3.99 -2.66
C VAL A 191 5.05 3.11 -1.44
N ALA A 192 5.81 3.29 -0.35
CA ALA A 192 5.67 2.51 0.88
C ALA A 192 4.30 2.67 1.56
N LYS A 193 3.54 3.71 1.21
CA LYS A 193 2.16 3.94 1.65
C LYS A 193 1.11 3.21 0.81
N ASN A 194 1.52 2.35 -0.12
CA ASN A 194 0.63 1.56 -0.97
C ASN A 194 0.87 0.06 -0.76
N PRO A 195 -0.16 -0.79 -0.92
CA PRO A 195 -0.07 -2.21 -0.58
C PRO A 195 0.64 -3.05 -1.67
N VAL A 196 1.78 -2.58 -2.17
CA VAL A 196 2.57 -3.31 -3.16
C VAL A 196 3.18 -4.59 -2.56
N ALA A 197 3.38 -5.63 -3.35
CA ALA A 197 3.86 -6.92 -2.87
C ALA A 197 5.27 -6.85 -2.28
N ASP A 198 6.18 -6.16 -2.97
CA ASP A 198 7.53 -5.85 -2.48
C ASP A 198 8.07 -4.55 -3.09
N ILE A 199 9.03 -3.93 -2.38
CA ILE A 199 9.76 -2.74 -2.82
C ILE A 199 11.25 -3.06 -2.75
N ARG A 200 11.92 -3.07 -3.90
CA ARG A 200 13.37 -3.32 -4.02
C ARG A 200 14.10 -2.01 -4.24
N LEU A 201 15.05 -1.72 -3.36
CA LEU A 201 15.82 -0.48 -3.35
C LEU A 201 17.23 -0.76 -3.86
N PHE A 202 17.70 0.03 -4.83
CA PHE A 202 19.04 -0.12 -5.42
C PHE A 202 19.78 1.22 -5.35
N ASP A 203 20.82 1.29 -4.54
CA ASP A 203 21.78 2.41 -4.46
C ASP A 203 23.04 1.92 -3.72
N ARG A 204 24.23 2.27 -4.21
CA ARG A 204 25.51 1.88 -3.58
C ARG A 204 26.03 2.89 -2.58
N ASP A 205 25.51 4.12 -2.62
CA ASP A 205 26.09 5.24 -1.89
C ASP A 205 25.74 5.23 -0.41
N LEU A 206 26.59 5.93 0.36
CA LEU A 206 26.35 6.20 1.77
C LEU A 206 25.40 7.39 1.94
N MET A 207 24.74 7.43 3.10
CA MET A 207 23.90 8.55 3.51
C MET A 207 24.76 9.65 4.14
N GLU A 208 24.99 10.71 3.39
CA GLU A 208 25.81 11.84 3.79
C GLU A 208 24.97 13.08 4.15
N THR A 209 25.60 14.07 4.79
CA THR A 209 24.93 15.31 5.23
C THR A 209 24.17 16.01 4.11
N HIS A 210 24.74 16.10 2.90
CA HIS A 210 24.08 16.75 1.77
C HIS A 210 22.83 16.00 1.30
N ASN A 211 22.72 14.69 1.55
CA ASN A 211 21.52 13.92 1.26
C ASN A 211 20.39 14.28 2.23
N ALA A 212 20.70 14.55 3.50
CA ALA A 212 19.71 14.89 4.53
C ALA A 212 18.85 16.11 4.16
N PHE A 213 19.40 17.07 3.41
CA PHE A 213 18.68 18.28 3.00
C PHE A 213 17.84 18.12 1.74
N ARG A 214 17.80 16.93 1.14
CA ARG A 214 17.05 16.67 -0.09
C ARG A 214 16.26 15.35 -0.08
N THR A 215 16.14 14.72 1.08
CA THR A 215 15.36 13.50 1.33
C THR A 215 14.22 13.77 2.31
N PRO A 216 13.16 12.97 2.32
CA PRO A 216 12.05 13.15 3.26
C PRO A 216 12.49 12.86 4.71
N GLY A 217 11.83 13.57 5.64
CA GLY A 217 12.11 13.43 7.07
C GLY A 217 13.36 14.21 7.53
N ALA A 218 13.86 13.88 8.72
CA ALA A 218 15.04 14.48 9.32
C ALA A 218 15.90 13.37 9.94
N ILE A 219 17.08 13.18 9.40
CA ILE A 219 18.05 12.22 9.94
C ILE A 219 18.76 12.82 11.16
N SER A 220 19.00 12.02 12.20
CA SER A 220 19.75 12.46 13.36
C SER A 220 21.25 12.57 13.06
N ILE A 221 21.93 13.45 13.79
CA ILE A 221 23.40 13.61 13.66
C ILE A 221 24.14 12.31 14.02
N ASP A 222 23.62 11.54 14.95
CA ASP A 222 24.24 10.28 15.35
C ASP A 222 24.14 9.24 14.24
N CYS A 223 22.99 9.15 13.56
CA CYS A 223 22.83 8.28 12.40
C CYS A 223 23.74 8.71 11.23
N LEU A 224 23.91 10.03 10.98
CA LEU A 224 24.84 10.52 9.97
C LEU A 224 26.30 10.15 10.28
N ARG A 225 26.69 10.12 11.56
CA ARG A 225 28.05 9.70 11.99
C ARG A 225 28.32 8.23 11.72
N GLU A 226 27.29 7.37 11.74
CA GLU A 226 27.40 5.95 11.42
C GLU A 226 27.59 5.66 9.93
N LEU A 227 27.35 6.65 9.07
CA LEU A 227 27.47 6.55 7.61
C LEU A 227 26.79 5.29 7.02
N PRO A 228 25.50 5.03 7.29
CA PRO A 228 24.79 3.90 6.72
C PRO A 228 24.68 4.04 5.20
N THR A 229 24.49 2.94 4.48
CA THR A 229 24.08 3.03 3.08
C THR A 229 22.71 3.68 2.95
N LYS A 230 22.44 4.40 1.87
CA LYS A 230 21.13 5.05 1.64
C LYS A 230 20.00 4.05 1.70
N VAL A 231 20.17 2.86 1.10
CA VAL A 231 19.14 1.82 1.06
C VAL A 231 18.85 1.24 2.44
N GLU A 232 19.85 1.02 3.29
CA GLU A 232 19.67 0.50 4.65
C GLU A 232 19.02 1.52 5.56
N TYR A 233 19.47 2.77 5.51
CA TYR A 233 18.87 3.88 6.27
C TYR A 233 17.38 4.03 5.93
N LEU A 234 17.05 4.17 4.64
CA LEU A 234 15.66 4.36 4.21
C LEU A 234 14.80 3.13 4.50
N ARG A 235 15.34 1.92 4.30
CA ARG A 235 14.65 0.70 4.70
C ARG A 235 14.33 0.69 6.19
N SER A 236 15.26 1.09 7.06
CA SER A 236 15.03 1.08 8.51
C SER A 236 13.86 1.97 8.93
N ILE A 237 13.65 3.10 8.25
CA ILE A 237 12.53 4.01 8.50
C ILE A 237 11.22 3.44 7.99
N TYR A 238 11.17 3.05 6.71
CA TYR A 238 9.91 2.67 6.07
C TYR A 238 9.47 1.24 6.39
N SER A 239 10.37 0.38 6.91
CA SER A 239 10.01 -0.93 7.46
C SER A 239 9.15 -0.82 8.73
N ASN A 240 9.06 0.34 9.37
CA ASN A 240 8.08 0.58 10.43
C ASN A 240 6.63 0.53 9.90
N MET A 241 6.43 0.80 8.61
CA MET A 241 5.13 0.77 7.94
C MET A 241 4.98 -0.43 7.01
N HIS A 242 5.94 -0.67 6.11
CA HIS A 242 5.85 -1.66 5.03
C HIS A 242 6.87 -2.79 5.22
N ARG A 243 6.41 -4.03 5.42
CA ARG A 243 7.25 -5.19 5.77
C ARG A 243 8.15 -5.67 4.63
N ALA A 244 7.72 -5.49 3.39
CA ALA A 244 8.35 -6.09 2.22
C ALA A 244 9.28 -5.11 1.49
N ILE A 245 10.17 -4.44 2.23
CA ILE A 245 11.21 -3.57 1.66
C ILE A 245 12.54 -4.30 1.67
N ILE A 246 13.15 -4.46 0.49
CA ILE A 246 14.39 -5.19 0.27
C ILE A 246 15.47 -4.18 -0.14
N ALA A 247 16.52 -4.06 0.65
CA ALA A 247 17.64 -3.17 0.38
C ALA A 247 18.75 -3.91 -0.37
N HIS A 248 19.18 -3.36 -1.48
CA HIS A 248 20.34 -3.81 -2.25
C HIS A 248 21.37 -2.67 -2.31
N PRO A 249 22.41 -2.67 -1.45
CA PRO A 249 23.45 -1.65 -1.43
C PRO A 249 24.44 -1.85 -2.61
N VAL A 250 23.92 -1.81 -3.83
CA VAL A 250 24.67 -2.06 -5.06
C VAL A 250 24.25 -1.13 -6.18
N GLU A 251 25.19 -0.82 -7.07
CA GLU A 251 24.89 -0.24 -8.37
C GLU A 251 24.52 -1.37 -9.36
N LEU A 252 23.39 -1.22 -10.05
CA LEU A 252 22.96 -2.17 -11.06
C LEU A 252 23.84 -2.07 -12.32
N ASN A 253 24.27 -3.23 -12.81
CA ASN A 253 25.09 -3.38 -14.00
C ASN A 253 24.82 -4.76 -14.65
N CYS A 254 25.53 -5.10 -15.73
CA CYS A 254 25.34 -6.34 -16.47
C CYS A 254 25.53 -7.64 -15.63
N THR A 255 26.28 -7.59 -14.52
CA THR A 255 26.53 -8.78 -13.69
C THR A 255 25.43 -9.06 -12.66
N ASN A 256 24.70 -8.05 -12.23
CA ASN A 256 23.70 -8.15 -11.15
C ASN A 256 22.28 -7.69 -11.55
N VAL A 257 22.05 -7.31 -12.80
CA VAL A 257 20.74 -6.84 -13.29
C VAL A 257 19.64 -7.91 -13.18
N HIS A 258 19.98 -9.19 -12.97
CA HIS A 258 19.05 -10.28 -12.63
C HIS A 258 18.30 -10.06 -11.32
N LEU A 259 18.79 -9.17 -10.43
CA LEU A 259 18.06 -8.75 -9.22
C LEU A 259 16.73 -8.06 -9.52
N LEU A 260 16.51 -7.62 -10.77
CA LEU A 260 15.24 -7.10 -11.26
C LEU A 260 14.25 -8.19 -11.70
N ASP A 261 14.62 -9.47 -11.68
CA ASP A 261 13.72 -10.55 -12.09
C ASP A 261 12.44 -10.55 -11.23
N GLY A 262 11.28 -10.61 -11.91
CA GLY A 262 9.97 -10.56 -11.28
C GLY A 262 9.48 -9.17 -10.87
N VAL A 263 10.25 -8.11 -11.11
CA VAL A 263 9.77 -6.71 -10.99
C VAL A 263 8.67 -6.48 -12.02
N THR A 264 7.58 -5.81 -11.62
CA THR A 264 6.46 -5.45 -12.50
C THR A 264 6.48 -3.97 -12.87
N PHE A 265 7.07 -3.14 -12.01
CA PHE A 265 7.22 -1.71 -12.23
C PHE A 265 8.53 -1.17 -11.65
N ALA A 266 9.20 -0.25 -12.36
CA ALA A 266 10.42 0.38 -11.88
C ALA A 266 10.38 1.90 -11.98
N PHE A 267 10.96 2.58 -10.97
CA PHE A 267 11.30 3.99 -11.03
C PHE A 267 12.81 4.12 -11.17
N ILE A 268 13.28 4.81 -12.21
CA ILE A 268 14.70 4.99 -12.53
C ILE A 268 15.08 6.43 -12.19
N CYS A 269 15.94 6.61 -11.19
CA CYS A 269 16.34 7.91 -10.64
C CYS A 269 17.87 8.07 -10.61
N ILE A 270 18.55 7.48 -11.58
CA ILE A 270 20.01 7.57 -11.77
C ILE A 270 20.34 8.45 -12.95
N ASP A 271 21.52 9.06 -12.93
CA ASP A 271 22.10 9.88 -13.99
C ASP A 271 23.14 9.15 -14.85
N ASN A 272 23.61 7.97 -14.41
CA ASN A 272 24.55 7.14 -15.16
C ASN A 272 23.88 6.51 -16.39
N GLY A 273 24.15 7.07 -17.57
CA GLY A 273 23.54 6.61 -18.83
C GLY A 273 23.88 5.17 -19.22
N ALA A 274 25.09 4.68 -18.94
CA ALA A 274 25.51 3.33 -19.24
C ALA A 274 24.76 2.31 -18.36
N ALA A 275 24.65 2.55 -17.07
CA ALA A 275 23.86 1.73 -16.15
C ALA A 275 22.37 1.76 -16.52
N LYS A 276 21.85 2.96 -16.84
CA LYS A 276 20.45 3.14 -17.27
C LYS A 276 20.10 2.29 -18.48
N LYS A 277 20.97 2.19 -19.46
CA LYS A 277 20.77 1.38 -20.67
C LYS A 277 20.60 -0.11 -20.32
N VAL A 278 21.50 -0.68 -19.53
CA VAL A 278 21.44 -2.07 -19.08
C VAL A 278 20.16 -2.36 -18.30
N ILE A 279 19.75 -1.42 -17.44
CA ILE A 279 18.53 -1.54 -16.63
C ILE A 279 17.30 -1.54 -17.52
N ILE A 280 17.20 -0.60 -18.47
CA ILE A 280 16.06 -0.50 -19.39
C ILE A 280 15.94 -1.75 -20.25
N GLU A 281 17.03 -2.21 -20.84
CA GLU A 281 17.06 -3.44 -21.63
C GLU A 281 16.54 -4.64 -20.84
N LYS A 282 16.92 -4.74 -19.55
CA LYS A 282 16.44 -5.80 -18.66
C LYS A 282 14.95 -5.66 -18.35
N LEU A 283 14.47 -4.47 -18.02
CA LEU A 283 13.05 -4.20 -17.73
C LEU A 283 12.18 -4.52 -18.94
N GLU A 284 12.62 -4.16 -20.14
CA GLU A 284 11.92 -4.49 -21.37
C GLU A 284 11.90 -6.00 -21.64
N GLN A 285 13.02 -6.70 -21.41
CA GLN A 285 13.13 -8.15 -21.56
C GLN A 285 12.12 -8.89 -20.66
N ILE A 286 11.94 -8.44 -19.41
CA ILE A 286 11.01 -9.08 -18.47
C ILE A 286 9.58 -8.56 -18.58
N GLY A 287 9.28 -7.66 -19.53
CA GLY A 287 7.95 -7.08 -19.72
C GLY A 287 7.52 -6.08 -18.64
N ALA A 288 8.46 -5.56 -17.82
CA ALA A 288 8.17 -4.59 -16.80
C ALA A 288 7.88 -3.21 -17.40
N SER A 289 6.98 -2.45 -16.76
CA SER A 289 6.79 -1.03 -17.04
C SER A 289 7.75 -0.20 -16.18
N PHE A 290 8.13 0.99 -16.64
CA PHE A 290 8.97 1.87 -15.84
C PHE A 290 8.72 3.34 -16.09
N ILE A 291 9.17 4.19 -15.16
CA ILE A 291 9.25 5.63 -15.29
C ILE A 291 10.69 6.07 -15.06
N ASP A 292 11.28 6.75 -16.06
CA ASP A 292 12.55 7.45 -15.90
C ASP A 292 12.28 8.87 -15.39
N CYS A 293 12.87 9.19 -14.24
CA CYS A 293 12.77 10.47 -13.57
C CYS A 293 14.03 11.29 -13.86
N GLY A 294 13.87 12.47 -14.39
CA GLY A 294 14.96 13.40 -14.66
C GLY A 294 14.71 14.76 -14.05
N MET A 295 15.77 15.44 -13.69
CA MET A 295 15.74 16.82 -13.22
C MET A 295 16.99 17.54 -13.69
N GLY A 296 16.81 18.75 -14.20
CA GLY A 296 17.92 19.66 -14.53
C GLY A 296 17.65 21.02 -13.90
N VAL A 297 18.55 21.51 -13.05
CA VAL A 297 18.46 22.84 -12.41
C VAL A 297 19.70 23.64 -12.74
N ASN A 298 19.50 24.87 -13.21
CA ASN A 298 20.56 25.79 -13.62
C ASN A 298 20.46 27.11 -12.87
N LEU A 299 21.57 27.77 -12.71
CA LEU A 299 21.65 29.14 -12.18
C LEU A 299 21.72 30.12 -13.36
N VAL A 300 20.71 30.96 -13.50
CA VAL A 300 20.64 32.00 -14.55
C VAL A 300 20.33 33.33 -13.87
N ASP A 301 21.18 34.32 -14.08
CA ASP A 301 21.06 35.69 -13.52
C ASP A 301 20.81 35.70 -12.01
N GLY A 302 21.52 34.83 -11.27
CA GLY A 302 21.41 34.72 -9.81
C GLY A 302 20.10 34.07 -9.30
N LYS A 303 19.31 33.49 -10.19
CA LYS A 303 18.09 32.74 -9.89
C LYS A 303 18.15 31.33 -10.44
N LEU A 304 17.45 30.42 -9.79
CA LEU A 304 17.35 29.05 -10.28
C LEU A 304 16.23 28.93 -11.32
N THR A 305 16.54 28.26 -12.41
CA THR A 305 15.61 27.78 -13.42
C THR A 305 15.78 26.28 -13.55
N GLY A 306 14.77 25.55 -14.02
CA GLY A 306 14.92 24.12 -14.13
C GLY A 306 13.69 23.38 -14.64
N ILE A 307 13.96 22.12 -14.93
CA ILE A 307 12.98 21.20 -15.50
C ILE A 307 12.90 19.94 -14.62
N VAL A 308 11.68 19.52 -14.35
CA VAL A 308 11.37 18.20 -13.81
C VAL A 308 10.75 17.37 -14.93
N ARG A 309 11.25 16.17 -15.14
CA ARG A 309 10.85 15.30 -16.24
C ARG A 309 10.46 13.90 -15.77
N THR A 310 9.34 13.40 -16.26
CA THR A 310 8.93 12.00 -16.14
C THR A 310 8.70 11.41 -17.52
N THR A 311 9.32 10.26 -17.81
CA THR A 311 9.13 9.51 -19.06
C THR A 311 8.70 8.08 -18.72
N THR A 312 7.49 7.70 -19.12
CA THR A 312 6.91 6.39 -18.85
C THR A 312 7.15 5.46 -20.03
N SER A 313 7.44 4.20 -19.80
CA SER A 313 7.51 3.15 -20.80
C SER A 313 6.72 1.94 -20.33
N THR A 314 5.87 1.40 -21.20
CA THR A 314 5.03 0.23 -20.92
C THR A 314 5.20 -0.80 -22.02
N PRO A 315 4.87 -2.09 -21.80
CA PRO A 315 4.99 -3.11 -22.85
C PRO A 315 4.28 -2.73 -24.17
N ASP A 316 3.19 -1.99 -24.08
CA ASP A 316 2.38 -1.60 -25.25
C ASP A 316 2.85 -0.27 -25.90
N ARG A 317 3.72 0.52 -25.23
CA ARG A 317 4.15 1.84 -25.69
C ARG A 317 5.59 2.12 -25.27
N ARG A 318 6.55 1.79 -26.14
CA ARG A 318 7.99 1.95 -25.91
C ARG A 318 8.70 2.83 -26.96
N GLU A 319 8.09 3.05 -28.10
CA GLU A 319 8.67 3.74 -29.27
C GLU A 319 9.20 5.13 -28.95
N HIS A 320 8.55 5.85 -28.02
CA HIS A 320 8.96 7.20 -27.63
C HIS A 320 10.29 7.19 -26.81
N THR A 321 10.68 6.09 -26.19
CA THR A 321 11.95 5.98 -25.48
C THR A 321 13.14 6.03 -26.46
N GLU A 322 12.95 5.51 -27.66
CA GLU A 322 13.92 5.55 -28.75
C GLU A 322 14.04 6.95 -29.37
N GLN A 323 13.05 7.81 -29.16
CA GLN A 323 13.02 9.19 -29.66
C GLN A 323 13.84 10.18 -28.82
N GLY A 324 14.74 9.71 -27.95
CA GLY A 324 15.59 10.57 -27.13
C GLY A 324 14.89 11.22 -25.92
N ARG A 325 13.70 10.73 -25.52
CA ARG A 325 12.98 11.19 -24.34
C ARG A 325 13.67 10.78 -23.03
N ILE A 326 14.52 9.75 -23.07
CA ILE A 326 15.35 9.30 -21.96
C ILE A 326 16.80 9.64 -22.30
N SER A 327 17.48 10.36 -21.42
CA SER A 327 18.89 10.68 -21.60
C SER A 327 19.75 9.48 -21.21
N PHE A 328 20.62 9.06 -22.12
CA PHE A 328 21.70 8.10 -21.90
C PHE A 328 23.07 8.79 -21.82
N ALA A 329 23.12 10.11 -21.90
CA ALA A 329 24.32 10.90 -21.65
C ALA A 329 24.54 11.03 -20.14
N GLY A 330 25.76 11.03 -19.70
CA GLY A 330 26.15 11.21 -18.29
C GLY A 330 27.30 10.29 -17.90
N GLY A 331 28.26 10.82 -17.12
CA GLY A 331 29.47 10.12 -16.66
C GLY A 331 30.75 10.42 -17.45
N GLY A 332 30.74 11.40 -18.35
CA GLY A 332 31.97 11.91 -18.97
C GLY A 332 32.74 12.82 -18.02
N ALA A 333 34.08 12.72 -18.05
CA ALA A 333 35.00 13.55 -17.26
C ALA A 333 34.90 15.09 -17.50
N ASP A 334 34.16 15.51 -18.52
CA ASP A 334 33.96 16.91 -18.89
C ASP A 334 32.78 17.59 -18.17
N ASP A 335 31.98 16.83 -17.38
CA ASP A 335 30.82 17.36 -16.67
C ASP A 335 31.16 17.98 -15.29
N VAL A 336 32.46 18.26 -15.04
CA VAL A 336 32.98 18.83 -13.78
C VAL A 336 32.42 20.22 -13.47
N TYR A 337 31.79 20.89 -14.45
CA TYR A 337 31.22 22.23 -14.33
C TYR A 337 29.70 22.30 -14.23
N SER A 338 28.96 21.20 -14.50
CA SER A 338 27.53 21.15 -14.24
C SER A 338 27.31 20.69 -12.79
N SER A 339 27.29 21.66 -11.86
CA SER A 339 26.84 21.38 -10.50
C SER A 339 25.41 20.81 -10.61
N ASN A 340 25.25 19.50 -10.35
CA ASN A 340 23.94 18.85 -10.33
C ASN A 340 23.16 19.38 -9.10
N ILE A 341 22.58 20.59 -9.28
CA ILE A 341 21.82 21.25 -8.23
C ILE A 341 20.57 20.41 -7.97
N GLN A 342 20.45 19.91 -6.76
CA GLN A 342 19.29 19.13 -6.33
C GLN A 342 18.64 19.80 -5.11
N ILE A 343 17.36 20.09 -5.22
CA ILE A 343 16.57 20.83 -4.23
C ILE A 343 15.40 19.92 -3.79
N ALA A 344 15.11 19.93 -2.49
CA ALA A 344 14.16 19.02 -1.88
C ALA A 344 12.76 19.07 -2.52
N GLU A 345 12.21 20.27 -2.72
CA GLU A 345 10.89 20.47 -3.31
C GLU A 345 10.78 19.98 -4.75
N LEU A 346 11.83 20.13 -5.56
CA LEU A 346 11.83 19.65 -6.94
C LEU A 346 12.00 18.14 -7.01
N ASN A 347 12.79 17.56 -6.11
CA ASN A 347 12.86 16.10 -5.93
C ASN A 347 11.51 15.53 -5.52
N ALA A 348 10.84 16.18 -4.56
CA ALA A 348 9.50 15.78 -4.13
C ALA A 348 8.47 15.88 -5.27
N MET A 349 8.51 16.99 -6.04
CA MET A 349 7.62 17.20 -7.18
C MET A 349 7.83 16.12 -8.26
N ASN A 350 9.08 15.79 -8.57
CA ASN A 350 9.40 14.71 -9.52
C ASN A 350 8.85 13.37 -9.05
N ALA A 351 9.03 13.04 -7.77
CA ALA A 351 8.49 11.82 -7.19
C ALA A 351 6.95 11.80 -7.21
N VAL A 352 6.29 12.92 -6.87
CA VAL A 352 4.82 13.02 -6.90
C VAL A 352 4.28 12.83 -8.31
N THR A 353 4.85 13.50 -9.32
CA THR A 353 4.41 13.36 -10.72
C THR A 353 4.59 11.92 -11.22
N ALA A 354 5.71 11.27 -10.89
CA ALA A 354 5.95 9.88 -11.25
C ALA A 354 4.95 8.91 -10.59
N VAL A 355 4.66 9.09 -9.29
CA VAL A 355 3.67 8.25 -8.58
C VAL A 355 2.25 8.49 -9.11
N VAL A 356 1.87 9.74 -9.41
CA VAL A 356 0.57 10.03 -10.02
C VAL A 356 0.46 9.34 -11.37
N ARG A 357 1.49 9.41 -12.21
CA ARG A 357 1.52 8.73 -13.52
C ARG A 357 1.43 7.21 -13.38
N TRP A 358 2.17 6.61 -12.46
CA TRP A 358 2.08 5.18 -12.13
C TRP A 358 0.65 4.79 -11.74
N LYS A 359 0.02 5.57 -10.84
CA LYS A 359 -1.36 5.31 -10.39
C LYS A 359 -2.40 5.52 -11.48
N LYS A 360 -2.21 6.46 -12.41
CA LYS A 360 -3.02 6.59 -13.63
C LYS A 360 -2.90 5.32 -14.49
N TYR A 361 -1.68 4.88 -14.75
CA TYR A 361 -1.42 3.67 -15.54
C TYR A 361 -2.04 2.42 -14.89
N ARG A 362 -2.08 2.33 -13.57
CA ARG A 362 -2.75 1.25 -12.84
C ARG A 362 -4.27 1.48 -12.66
N GLY A 363 -4.83 2.51 -13.27
CA GLY A 363 -6.27 2.80 -13.27
C GLY A 363 -6.82 3.24 -11.93
N ILE A 364 -5.99 3.80 -11.03
CA ILE A 364 -6.42 4.37 -9.76
C ILE A 364 -6.95 5.78 -9.97
N TYR A 365 -6.24 6.57 -10.76
CA TYR A 365 -6.69 7.89 -11.18
C TYR A 365 -7.24 7.85 -12.61
N HIS A 366 -8.21 8.71 -12.89
CA HIS A 366 -8.69 8.92 -14.24
C HIS A 366 -7.56 9.49 -15.11
N ASP A 367 -7.33 8.88 -16.28
CA ASP A 367 -6.30 9.28 -17.24
C ASP A 367 -6.97 9.72 -18.54
N ALA A 368 -7.19 11.03 -18.68
CA ALA A 368 -7.90 11.60 -19.82
C ALA A 368 -7.04 11.67 -21.10
N ILE A 369 -5.72 11.81 -20.94
CA ILE A 369 -4.80 12.07 -22.06
C ILE A 369 -3.75 10.97 -22.28
N GLY A 370 -3.49 10.12 -21.30
CA GLY A 370 -2.57 8.99 -21.42
C GLY A 370 -1.14 9.42 -21.77
N GLU A 371 -0.65 10.52 -21.15
CA GLU A 371 0.68 11.05 -21.40
C GLU A 371 1.79 10.04 -21.06
N MET A 372 2.77 9.90 -21.94
CA MET A 372 3.95 9.06 -21.71
C MET A 372 5.19 9.89 -21.37
N HIS A 373 5.14 11.20 -21.60
CA HIS A 373 6.23 12.11 -21.32
C HIS A 373 5.67 13.43 -20.79
N SER A 374 6.20 13.90 -19.66
CA SER A 374 5.79 15.16 -19.04
C SER A 374 7.02 15.95 -18.60
N LEU A 375 6.99 17.26 -18.87
CA LEU A 375 7.98 18.22 -18.44
C LEU A 375 7.30 19.32 -17.63
N PHE A 376 7.77 19.57 -16.42
CA PHE A 376 7.43 20.78 -15.66
C PHE A 376 8.59 21.74 -15.73
N THR A 377 8.32 23.02 -16.05
CA THR A 377 9.30 24.09 -16.07
C THR A 377 9.04 25.06 -14.92
N ILE A 378 10.06 25.36 -14.12
CA ILE A 378 9.93 26.19 -12.91
C ILE A 378 9.50 27.61 -13.29
N GLU A 379 10.20 28.23 -14.22
CA GLU A 379 10.01 29.62 -14.60
C GLU A 379 8.67 29.92 -15.26
N MET A 380 8.09 28.92 -15.94
CA MET A 380 6.78 29.05 -16.61
C MET A 380 5.63 28.54 -15.73
N ASN A 381 5.94 27.78 -14.67
CA ASN A 381 4.95 27.04 -13.89
C ASN A 381 4.00 26.20 -14.77
N GLU A 382 4.55 25.58 -15.80
CA GLU A 382 3.81 24.90 -16.86
C GLU A 382 4.19 23.41 -16.91
N ILE A 383 3.20 22.55 -17.16
CA ILE A 383 3.40 21.13 -17.46
C ILE A 383 3.09 20.91 -18.94
N VAL A 384 4.10 20.53 -19.70
CA VAL A 384 3.99 20.14 -21.10
C VAL A 384 3.96 18.62 -21.20
N ASN A 385 2.90 18.08 -21.79
CA ASN A 385 2.71 16.64 -22.00
C ASN A 385 2.97 16.29 -23.46
N ALA A 386 3.57 15.13 -23.71
CA ALA A 386 3.78 14.60 -25.04
C ALA A 386 3.51 13.08 -25.08
N ASN A 387 3.44 12.53 -26.30
CA ASN A 387 3.12 11.12 -26.53
C ASN A 387 1.80 10.72 -25.85
N THR A 388 0.77 11.54 -26.06
CA THR A 388 -0.58 11.37 -25.51
C THR A 388 -1.42 10.45 -26.39
N ASN A 389 -2.55 9.97 -25.86
CA ASN A 389 -3.55 9.22 -26.62
C ASN A 389 -4.52 10.15 -27.37
N VAL A 390 -4.47 11.45 -27.09
CA VAL A 390 -5.30 12.43 -27.79
C VAL A 390 -4.69 12.61 -29.18
N VAL A 391 -5.40 12.18 -30.22
CA VAL A 391 -5.13 12.58 -31.59
C VAL A 391 -5.41 14.09 -31.61
N GLU A 392 -4.41 14.91 -31.97
CA GLU A 392 -4.64 16.33 -32.21
C GLU A 392 -5.79 16.41 -33.20
N GLY A 393 -6.94 16.90 -32.75
CA GLY A 393 -8.15 16.92 -33.49
C GLY A 393 -7.98 17.79 -34.74
N GLU A 394 -8.52 17.32 -35.83
CA GLU A 394 -8.88 18.16 -36.96
C GLU A 394 -9.70 19.36 -36.44
N GLU A 395 -9.09 20.56 -36.43
CA GLU A 395 -9.82 21.82 -36.34
C GLU A 395 -10.57 22.09 -37.64
#